data_2fd50470f10868bf2f82ea907162aad4
#
_entry.id   2fd50470f10868bf2f82ea907162aad4
#
_cell.length_a   1.000
_cell.length_b   1.000
_cell.length_c   1.000
_cell.angle_alpha   90.00
_cell.angle_beta   90.00
_cell.angle_gamma   90.00
#
_symmetry.space_group_name_H-M   'P 1'
#
loop_
_entity.id
_entity.type
_entity.pdbx_description
1 polymer ?
#
loop_
_entity_poly.entity_id
_entity_poly.type
_entity_poly.pdbx_seq_one_letter_code
_entity_poly.pdbx_strand_id
1 'polypeptide(L)'
;MLEKFDNKHAQGGFLILLVLIVGLIAYWRVIMHLYLWPSYDTFDLLANAALFAGKGYGYSDLLRPPVLPFLTSIYFMFDGLSIAPILVIDALLYVVGCVGLYFFLKERFTPLLSFLGSLLYATSPLILIYAAVGYYDVPGVSIGIWALYLTYLGVKRNSKFFYLAFPVAMMAVLTKYDMALLMFPMFACILMNWKRIIKHRDIILGMGLGVLVLVPVLVFFYIKLGNPLYPFMSFFTTSGGSGTTIHFAYNQDPLYFVKYSPYYLGNTALLIIFFTSLALLFHLYKNFDIIRAFSWNKIMGDGPKTRLSLALILGIFAVFLITFGKVHYFISEILFFAIIYLVYKITSKWGCDWSMGLLFLSWFATFFIFHSVYVLKDHRYFIFMVAPLAYFLTLAVSFSTERFKFNFKKKNLTLYIFSVILVLSMITFTFAQFESIKTANMGNRLFNEEVTGACNWLMDHDPEYKSKVIYADYWAMFAWHLQMDVGKMPTFRNNTTILLGAKDANFTEEDKKAYDRELNKINPDYYFFTWGEINFTNYKAIKRFGDVTIYQRK
;
A
#
# COMPACT_ATOMS: atom_id res chain seq x y z
N MET A 1 13.87 -38.43 -11.10
CA MET A 1 12.55 -38.21 -11.72
C MET A 1 11.44 -38.18 -10.67
N LEU A 2 11.41 -39.10 -9.71
CA LEU A 2 10.43 -39.14 -8.60
C LEU A 2 10.51 -37.91 -7.68
N GLU A 3 11.71 -37.40 -7.33
CA GLU A 3 11.85 -36.13 -6.55
C GLU A 3 11.30 -34.89 -7.28
N LYS A 4 11.34 -34.86 -8.61
CA LYS A 4 10.69 -33.78 -9.41
C LYS A 4 9.17 -33.88 -9.42
N PHE A 5 8.63 -35.10 -9.36
CA PHE A 5 7.19 -35.37 -9.32
C PHE A 5 6.60 -35.01 -7.95
N ASP A 6 7.26 -35.44 -6.85
CA ASP A 6 6.88 -35.07 -5.48
C ASP A 6 6.91 -33.56 -5.26
N ASN A 7 7.88 -32.85 -5.86
CA ASN A 7 7.99 -31.40 -5.75
C ASN A 7 6.89 -30.64 -6.51
N LYS A 8 6.36 -31.18 -7.62
CA LYS A 8 5.25 -30.56 -8.37
C LYS A 8 3.91 -30.72 -7.66
N HIS A 9 3.63 -31.92 -7.10
CA HIS A 9 2.40 -32.15 -6.34
C HIS A 9 2.38 -31.33 -5.04
N ALA A 10 3.48 -31.30 -4.30
CA ALA A 10 3.61 -30.45 -3.12
C ALA A 10 3.45 -28.95 -3.43
N GLN A 11 4.00 -28.51 -4.57
CA GLN A 11 3.84 -27.14 -5.05
C GLN A 11 2.38 -26.79 -5.32
N GLY A 12 1.65 -27.63 -6.05
CA GLY A 12 0.24 -27.43 -6.32
C GLY A 12 -0.61 -27.44 -5.04
N GLY A 13 -0.31 -28.36 -4.12
CA GLY A 13 -1.00 -28.46 -2.83
C GLY A 13 -0.85 -27.20 -1.96
N PHE A 14 0.37 -26.65 -1.80
CA PHE A 14 0.60 -25.44 -1.04
C PHE A 14 -0.01 -24.20 -1.71
N LEU A 15 0.00 -24.11 -3.03
CA LEU A 15 -0.66 -23.04 -3.75
C LEU A 15 -2.18 -23.06 -3.55
N ILE A 16 -2.82 -24.24 -3.70
CA ILE A 16 -4.25 -24.40 -3.47
C ILE A 16 -4.61 -24.03 -2.02
N LEU A 17 -3.83 -24.52 -1.05
CA LEU A 17 -4.04 -24.19 0.37
C LEU A 17 -3.91 -22.69 0.63
N LEU A 18 -2.92 -22.01 0.00
CA LEU A 18 -2.76 -20.56 0.11
C LEU A 18 -4.00 -19.83 -0.42
N VAL A 19 -4.45 -20.20 -1.64
CA VAL A 19 -5.63 -19.58 -2.27
C VAL A 19 -6.88 -19.78 -1.43
N LEU A 20 -7.07 -20.97 -0.84
CA LEU A 20 -8.21 -21.25 0.04
C LEU A 20 -8.17 -20.40 1.30
N ILE A 21 -7.03 -20.34 2.00
CA ILE A 21 -6.90 -19.57 3.25
C ILE A 21 -7.06 -18.08 2.96
N VAL A 22 -6.34 -17.55 1.98
CA VAL A 22 -6.36 -16.12 1.64
C VAL A 22 -7.72 -15.74 1.04
N GLY A 23 -8.34 -16.61 0.25
CA GLY A 23 -9.70 -16.45 -0.28
C GLY A 23 -10.74 -16.38 0.83
N LEU A 24 -10.61 -17.22 1.88
CA LEU A 24 -11.49 -17.18 3.05
C LEU A 24 -11.30 -15.87 3.85
N ILE A 25 -10.07 -15.43 4.05
CA ILE A 25 -9.76 -14.13 4.66
C ILE A 25 -10.38 -12.99 3.85
N ALA A 26 -10.19 -12.99 2.52
CA ALA A 26 -10.73 -12.00 1.60
C ALA A 26 -12.27 -11.95 1.66
N TYR A 27 -12.93 -13.10 1.59
CA TYR A 27 -14.38 -13.21 1.73
C TYR A 27 -14.89 -12.62 3.05
N TRP A 28 -14.24 -12.99 4.17
CA TRP A 28 -14.60 -12.50 5.49
C TRP A 28 -14.42 -10.99 5.63
N ARG A 29 -13.38 -10.45 5.00
CA ARG A 29 -13.12 -9.01 4.95
C ARG A 29 -14.18 -8.25 4.14
N VAL A 30 -14.61 -8.80 2.99
CA VAL A 30 -15.70 -8.21 2.20
C VAL A 30 -16.99 -8.14 3.02
N ILE A 31 -17.40 -9.25 3.64
CA ILE A 31 -18.61 -9.29 4.48
C ILE A 31 -18.51 -8.30 5.64
N MET A 32 -17.35 -8.22 6.27
CA MET A 32 -17.11 -7.26 7.36
C MET A 32 -17.28 -5.81 6.90
N HIS A 33 -16.73 -5.43 5.72
CA HIS A 33 -16.85 -4.06 5.22
C HIS A 33 -18.21 -3.74 4.60
N LEU A 34 -18.94 -4.72 4.12
CA LEU A 34 -20.36 -4.55 3.81
C LEU A 34 -21.19 -4.22 5.07
N TYR A 35 -20.80 -4.79 6.22
CA TYR A 35 -21.45 -4.51 7.51
C TYR A 35 -20.98 -3.18 8.14
N LEU A 36 -19.66 -2.89 8.09
CA LEU A 36 -19.06 -1.71 8.74
C LEU A 36 -19.11 -0.45 7.87
N TRP A 37 -19.51 -0.59 6.62
CA TRP A 37 -19.44 0.40 5.56
C TRP A 37 -17.99 0.77 5.15
N PRO A 38 -17.77 1.21 3.92
CA PRO A 38 -16.48 1.70 3.48
C PRO A 38 -16.15 3.04 4.14
N SER A 39 -14.89 3.39 4.10
CA SER A 39 -14.42 4.70 4.56
C SER A 39 -14.60 5.77 3.47
N TYR A 40 -14.34 7.02 3.85
CA TYR A 40 -14.57 8.18 3.00
C TYR A 40 -13.94 8.09 1.59
N ASP A 41 -12.63 7.74 1.51
CA ASP A 41 -11.91 7.68 0.22
C ASP A 41 -12.55 6.70 -0.78
N THR A 42 -13.26 5.68 -0.31
CA THR A 42 -13.93 4.70 -1.17
C THR A 42 -15.09 5.33 -1.96
N PHE A 43 -15.77 6.33 -1.39
CA PHE A 43 -16.87 7.02 -2.07
C PHE A 43 -16.39 7.88 -3.25
N ASP A 44 -15.16 8.45 -3.17
CA ASP A 44 -14.53 9.11 -4.33
C ASP A 44 -14.32 8.12 -5.48
N LEU A 45 -13.83 6.91 -5.14
CA LEU A 45 -13.58 5.86 -6.13
C LEU A 45 -14.88 5.30 -6.74
N LEU A 46 -15.93 5.16 -5.93
CA LEU A 46 -17.26 4.75 -6.39
C LEU A 46 -17.87 5.79 -7.32
N ALA A 47 -17.72 7.09 -7.02
CA ALA A 47 -18.17 8.17 -7.89
C ALA A 47 -17.45 8.14 -9.24
N ASN A 48 -16.14 7.94 -9.24
CA ASN A 48 -15.36 7.77 -10.47
C ASN A 48 -15.78 6.52 -11.25
N ALA A 49 -16.08 5.42 -10.56
CA ALA A 49 -16.58 4.20 -11.20
C ALA A 49 -17.96 4.42 -11.86
N ALA A 50 -18.85 5.15 -11.20
CA ALA A 50 -20.13 5.55 -11.77
C ALA A 50 -19.96 6.43 -13.03
N LEU A 51 -19.03 7.39 -12.98
CA LEU A 51 -18.68 8.21 -14.14
C LEU A 51 -18.16 7.37 -15.31
N PHE A 52 -17.24 6.43 -15.06
CA PHE A 52 -16.67 5.56 -16.10
C PHE A 52 -17.72 4.61 -16.71
N ALA A 53 -18.71 4.22 -15.93
CA ALA A 53 -19.85 3.42 -16.39
C ALA A 53 -20.92 4.22 -17.17
N GLY A 54 -20.75 5.54 -17.33
CA GLY A 54 -21.78 6.41 -17.92
C GLY A 54 -22.99 6.68 -17.03
N LYS A 55 -22.89 6.33 -15.73
CA LYS A 55 -23.92 6.53 -14.69
C LYS A 55 -23.52 7.60 -13.68
N GLY A 56 -22.65 8.54 -14.08
CA GLY A 56 -22.21 9.64 -13.23
C GLY A 56 -23.37 10.55 -12.82
N TYR A 57 -23.35 11.00 -11.58
CA TYR A 57 -24.38 11.82 -10.95
C TYR A 57 -23.91 13.25 -10.62
N GLY A 58 -22.89 13.73 -11.33
CA GLY A 58 -22.34 15.09 -11.21
C GLY A 58 -21.04 15.16 -10.43
N TYR A 59 -20.92 14.44 -9.30
CA TYR A 59 -19.69 14.38 -8.53
C TYR A 59 -18.68 13.38 -9.08
N SER A 60 -17.38 13.72 -9.05
CA SER A 60 -16.25 12.82 -9.30
C SER A 60 -14.93 13.45 -8.82
N ASP A 61 -13.98 12.64 -8.38
CA ASP A 61 -12.62 13.07 -8.03
C ASP A 61 -11.59 12.43 -8.98
N LEU A 62 -11.39 13.06 -10.15
CA LEU A 62 -10.47 12.58 -11.18
C LEU A 62 -8.98 12.71 -10.81
N LEU A 63 -8.64 13.27 -9.66
CA LEU A 63 -7.27 13.25 -9.12
C LEU A 63 -6.89 11.89 -8.55
N ARG A 64 -7.89 11.04 -8.26
CA ARG A 64 -7.68 9.66 -7.77
C ARG A 64 -7.21 8.73 -8.89
N PRO A 65 -6.38 7.71 -8.57
CA PRO A 65 -5.93 6.72 -9.54
C PRO A 65 -7.08 5.97 -10.22
N PRO A 66 -7.04 5.76 -11.56
CA PRO A 66 -8.22 5.34 -12.33
C PRO A 66 -8.48 3.82 -12.36
N VAL A 67 -7.49 2.94 -12.08
CA VAL A 67 -7.63 1.50 -12.37
C VAL A 67 -8.69 0.83 -11.52
N LEU A 68 -8.72 1.04 -10.20
CA LEU A 68 -9.71 0.41 -9.34
C LEU A 68 -11.15 0.89 -9.66
N PRO A 69 -11.40 2.21 -9.84
CA PRO A 69 -12.68 2.69 -10.36
C PRO A 69 -13.04 2.11 -11.73
N PHE A 70 -12.09 2.00 -12.65
CA PHE A 70 -12.34 1.44 -13.98
C PHE A 70 -12.77 -0.02 -13.90
N LEU A 71 -12.10 -0.86 -13.11
CA LEU A 71 -12.50 -2.25 -12.89
C LEU A 71 -13.91 -2.34 -12.26
N THR A 72 -14.20 -1.47 -11.30
CA THR A 72 -15.52 -1.39 -10.66
C THR A 72 -16.60 -0.95 -11.65
N SER A 73 -16.29 -0.04 -12.58
CA SER A 73 -17.22 0.46 -13.58
C SER A 73 -17.74 -0.62 -14.51
N ILE A 74 -16.94 -1.66 -14.77
CA ILE A 74 -17.36 -2.80 -15.60
C ILE A 74 -18.60 -3.47 -15.01
N TYR A 75 -18.65 -3.63 -13.67
CA TYR A 75 -19.84 -4.16 -13.01
C TYR A 75 -21.01 -3.18 -13.15
N PHE A 76 -20.77 -1.88 -12.91
CA PHE A 76 -21.81 -0.86 -12.99
C PHE A 76 -22.43 -0.70 -14.40
N MET A 77 -21.71 -1.09 -15.46
CA MET A 77 -22.29 -1.09 -16.82
C MET A 77 -23.45 -2.08 -16.95
N PHE A 78 -23.43 -3.18 -16.21
CA PHE A 78 -24.40 -4.27 -16.31
C PHE A 78 -25.45 -4.25 -15.18
N ASP A 79 -25.14 -3.62 -14.04
CA ASP A 79 -25.97 -3.63 -12.85
C ASP A 79 -26.09 -2.21 -12.24
N GLY A 80 -26.86 -2.09 -11.16
CA GLY A 80 -27.02 -0.83 -10.41
C GLY A 80 -25.75 -0.40 -9.66
N LEU A 81 -25.73 0.86 -9.22
CA LEU A 81 -24.66 1.36 -8.37
C LEU A 81 -24.74 0.71 -6.99
N SER A 82 -23.65 0.09 -6.54
CA SER A 82 -23.54 -0.55 -5.23
C SER A 82 -22.10 -0.54 -4.71
N ILE A 83 -21.95 -0.74 -3.41
CA ILE A 83 -20.63 -0.71 -2.75
C ILE A 83 -19.88 -2.06 -2.95
N ALA A 84 -20.60 -3.16 -3.04
CA ALA A 84 -20.00 -4.50 -3.05
C ALA A 84 -18.92 -4.74 -4.13
N PRO A 85 -19.09 -4.29 -5.39
CA PRO A 85 -18.12 -4.58 -6.45
C PRO A 85 -16.71 -4.08 -6.17
N ILE A 86 -16.56 -2.87 -5.62
CA ILE A 86 -15.22 -2.33 -5.33
C ILE A 86 -14.52 -3.11 -4.22
N LEU A 87 -15.25 -3.58 -3.21
CA LEU A 87 -14.73 -4.42 -2.13
C LEU A 87 -14.30 -5.80 -2.66
N VAL A 88 -15.11 -6.39 -3.54
CA VAL A 88 -14.81 -7.70 -4.15
C VAL A 88 -13.59 -7.61 -5.07
N ILE A 89 -13.48 -6.56 -5.89
CA ILE A 89 -12.32 -6.36 -6.78
C ILE A 89 -11.04 -6.16 -5.97
N ASP A 90 -11.08 -5.34 -4.91
CA ASP A 90 -9.94 -5.17 -3.98
C ASP A 90 -9.55 -6.53 -3.35
N ALA A 91 -10.53 -7.30 -2.87
CA ALA A 91 -10.33 -8.64 -2.31
C ALA A 91 -9.70 -9.62 -3.32
N LEU A 92 -10.14 -9.61 -4.57
CA LEU A 92 -9.56 -10.44 -5.64
C LEU A 92 -8.11 -10.04 -5.93
N LEU A 93 -7.82 -8.74 -6.01
CA LEU A 93 -6.47 -8.24 -6.23
C LEU A 93 -5.54 -8.59 -5.05
N TYR A 94 -6.04 -8.57 -3.81
CA TYR A 94 -5.30 -9.07 -2.66
C TYR A 94 -4.91 -10.55 -2.80
N VAL A 95 -5.85 -11.43 -3.18
CA VAL A 95 -5.57 -12.86 -3.43
C VAL A 95 -4.54 -13.02 -4.55
N VAL A 96 -4.69 -12.28 -5.66
CA VAL A 96 -3.76 -12.28 -6.80
C VAL A 96 -2.37 -11.83 -6.36
N GLY A 97 -2.26 -10.82 -5.50
CA GLY A 97 -0.98 -10.37 -4.93
C GLY A 97 -0.29 -11.46 -4.10
N CYS A 98 -1.03 -12.17 -3.24
CA CYS A 98 -0.49 -13.27 -2.43
C CYS A 98 0.01 -14.42 -3.31
N VAL A 99 -0.72 -14.77 -4.38
CA VAL A 99 -0.31 -15.78 -5.37
C VAL A 99 0.96 -15.32 -6.11
N GLY A 100 1.03 -14.06 -6.50
CA GLY A 100 2.22 -13.47 -7.13
C GLY A 100 3.44 -13.56 -6.23
N LEU A 101 3.29 -13.23 -4.95
CA LEU A 101 4.37 -13.32 -3.97
C LEU A 101 4.81 -14.78 -3.76
N TYR A 102 3.88 -15.75 -3.71
CA TYR A 102 4.20 -17.18 -3.65
C TYR A 102 5.11 -17.61 -4.80
N PHE A 103 4.76 -17.26 -6.04
CA PHE A 103 5.60 -17.59 -7.20
C PHE A 103 6.93 -16.86 -7.16
N PHE A 104 6.96 -15.62 -6.71
CA PHE A 104 8.20 -14.87 -6.58
C PHE A 104 9.15 -15.48 -5.54
N LEU A 105 8.65 -15.78 -4.34
CA LEU A 105 9.42 -16.43 -3.27
C LEU A 105 9.95 -17.81 -3.69
N LYS A 106 9.19 -18.54 -4.50
CA LYS A 106 9.54 -19.86 -5.01
C LYS A 106 10.76 -19.87 -5.94
N GLU A 107 11.17 -18.74 -6.47
CA GLU A 107 12.44 -18.64 -7.21
C GLU A 107 13.68 -18.89 -6.32
N ARG A 108 13.52 -18.83 -4.99
CA ARG A 108 14.59 -19.03 -4.02
C ARG A 108 14.30 -20.09 -2.96
N PHE A 109 13.05 -20.20 -2.54
CA PHE A 109 12.66 -21.03 -1.40
C PHE A 109 11.89 -22.30 -1.83
N THR A 110 11.80 -23.26 -0.92
CA THR A 110 10.95 -24.44 -1.09
C THR A 110 9.47 -24.05 -1.13
N PRO A 111 8.57 -24.89 -1.69
CA PRO A 111 7.13 -24.60 -1.72
C PRO A 111 6.53 -24.28 -0.34
N LEU A 112 6.97 -25.00 0.72
CA LEU A 112 6.52 -24.74 2.10
C LEU A 112 6.94 -23.37 2.60
N LEU A 113 8.22 -23.00 2.43
CA LEU A 113 8.71 -21.68 2.84
C LEU A 113 8.05 -20.55 2.04
N SER A 114 7.81 -20.75 0.73
CA SER A 114 7.12 -19.78 -0.11
C SER A 114 5.66 -19.59 0.33
N PHE A 115 5.00 -20.69 0.70
CA PHE A 115 3.66 -20.66 1.30
C PHE A 115 3.66 -19.84 2.61
N LEU A 116 4.58 -20.13 3.53
CA LEU A 116 4.70 -19.40 4.79
C LEU A 116 4.96 -17.91 4.57
N GLY A 117 5.88 -17.55 3.66
CA GLY A 117 6.19 -16.16 3.35
C GLY A 117 5.01 -15.41 2.77
N SER A 118 4.24 -16.05 1.87
CA SER A 118 3.03 -15.44 1.30
C SER A 118 1.91 -15.33 2.32
N LEU A 119 1.78 -16.31 3.22
CA LEU A 119 0.82 -16.25 4.31
C LEU A 119 1.20 -15.18 5.34
N LEU A 120 2.50 -15.00 5.65
CA LEU A 120 3.00 -13.89 6.48
C LEU A 120 2.63 -12.52 5.91
N TYR A 121 2.77 -12.35 4.59
CA TYR A 121 2.29 -11.15 3.91
C TYR A 121 0.79 -10.99 4.07
N ALA A 122 0.02 -12.03 3.74
CA ALA A 122 -1.43 -12.01 3.77
C ALA A 122 -2.01 -11.69 5.17
N THR A 123 -1.38 -12.21 6.22
CA THR A 123 -1.82 -12.06 7.61
C THR A 123 -1.11 -10.95 8.39
N SER A 124 -0.30 -10.13 7.71
CA SER A 124 0.31 -8.98 8.38
C SER A 124 -0.74 -7.95 8.81
N PRO A 125 -0.53 -7.23 9.94
CA PRO A 125 -1.54 -6.32 10.50
C PRO A 125 -2.10 -5.34 9.49
N LEU A 126 -1.22 -4.65 8.75
CA LEU A 126 -1.62 -3.61 7.79
C LEU A 126 -2.34 -4.19 6.57
N ILE A 127 -1.91 -5.35 6.07
CA ILE A 127 -2.63 -5.99 4.96
C ILE A 127 -4.02 -6.41 5.41
N LEU A 128 -4.17 -6.99 6.61
CA LEU A 128 -5.49 -7.34 7.15
C LEU A 128 -6.39 -6.11 7.35
N ILE A 129 -5.84 -4.98 7.80
CA ILE A 129 -6.61 -3.74 7.98
C ILE A 129 -7.12 -3.19 6.64
N TYR A 130 -6.27 -3.17 5.61
CA TYR A 130 -6.54 -2.46 4.36
C TYR A 130 -6.95 -3.37 3.18
N ALA A 131 -6.97 -4.70 3.32
CA ALA A 131 -7.51 -5.59 2.30
C ALA A 131 -9.04 -5.55 2.26
N ALA A 132 -9.62 -5.52 1.08
CA ALA A 132 -11.06 -5.53 0.82
C ALA A 132 -11.82 -4.33 1.45
N VAL A 133 -11.18 -3.17 1.57
CA VAL A 133 -11.78 -1.90 2.06
C VAL A 133 -12.30 -1.04 0.91
N GLY A 134 -11.96 -1.43 -0.32
CA GLY A 134 -12.19 -0.61 -1.52
C GLY A 134 -11.16 0.51 -1.68
N TYR A 135 -9.96 0.37 -1.09
CA TYR A 135 -8.83 1.26 -1.28
C TYR A 135 -7.88 0.76 -2.36
N TYR A 136 -7.02 1.65 -2.85
CA TYR A 136 -6.07 1.35 -3.90
C TYR A 136 -4.69 0.88 -3.38
N ASP A 137 -4.45 0.88 -2.06
CA ASP A 137 -3.12 0.57 -1.47
C ASP A 137 -2.74 -0.90 -1.65
N VAL A 138 -3.57 -1.84 -1.18
CA VAL A 138 -3.35 -3.28 -1.34
C VAL A 138 -3.42 -3.71 -2.81
N PRO A 139 -4.40 -3.26 -3.63
CA PRO A 139 -4.40 -3.48 -5.07
C PRO A 139 -3.12 -3.02 -5.77
N GLY A 140 -2.63 -1.82 -5.46
CA GLY A 140 -1.39 -1.27 -6.04
C GLY A 140 -0.17 -2.15 -5.75
N VAL A 141 0.02 -2.55 -4.49
CA VAL A 141 1.10 -3.47 -4.09
C VAL A 141 0.94 -4.83 -4.74
N SER A 142 -0.28 -5.36 -4.82
CA SER A 142 -0.56 -6.66 -5.43
C SER A 142 -0.13 -6.71 -6.91
N ILE A 143 -0.46 -5.68 -7.67
CA ILE A 143 -0.01 -5.55 -9.07
C ILE A 143 1.50 -5.29 -9.12
N GLY A 144 2.05 -4.50 -8.20
CA GLY A 144 3.49 -4.24 -8.07
C GLY A 144 4.33 -5.50 -7.81
N ILE A 145 3.82 -6.45 -7.01
CA ILE A 145 4.43 -7.77 -6.81
C ILE A 145 4.65 -8.49 -8.15
N TRP A 146 3.62 -8.51 -9.01
CA TRP A 146 3.70 -9.12 -10.33
C TRP A 146 4.67 -8.38 -11.25
N ALA A 147 4.69 -7.04 -11.21
CA ALA A 147 5.64 -6.24 -12.00
C ALA A 147 7.10 -6.61 -11.67
N LEU A 148 7.43 -6.68 -10.37
CA LEU A 148 8.78 -7.06 -9.93
C LEU A 148 9.10 -8.52 -10.20
N TYR A 149 8.14 -9.43 -10.01
CA TYR A 149 8.33 -10.85 -10.35
C TYR A 149 8.60 -11.04 -11.85
N LEU A 150 7.81 -10.41 -12.71
CA LEU A 150 8.01 -10.45 -14.16
C LEU A 150 9.35 -9.82 -14.57
N THR A 151 9.76 -8.72 -13.92
CA THR A 151 11.09 -8.12 -14.11
C THR A 151 12.19 -9.11 -13.75
N TYR A 152 12.08 -9.79 -12.61
CA TYR A 152 13.03 -10.82 -12.20
C TYR A 152 13.10 -11.98 -13.20
N LEU A 153 11.95 -12.45 -13.71
CA LEU A 153 11.89 -13.47 -14.75
C LEU A 153 12.53 -12.98 -16.08
N GLY A 154 12.30 -11.72 -16.42
CA GLY A 154 12.92 -11.06 -17.59
C GLY A 154 14.45 -11.09 -17.55
N VAL A 155 15.00 -10.91 -16.35
CA VAL A 155 16.44 -10.97 -16.12
C VAL A 155 16.97 -12.40 -16.05
N LYS A 156 16.26 -13.31 -15.36
CA LYS A 156 16.79 -14.65 -15.02
C LYS A 156 16.44 -15.73 -16.02
N ARG A 157 15.33 -15.60 -16.75
CA ARG A 157 14.83 -16.68 -17.64
C ARG A 157 14.73 -16.24 -19.10
N ASN A 158 13.92 -15.21 -19.38
CA ASN A 158 13.67 -14.78 -20.74
C ASN A 158 13.31 -13.30 -20.80
N SER A 159 14.07 -12.51 -21.56
CA SER A 159 13.88 -11.06 -21.72
C SER A 159 12.48 -10.66 -22.24
N LYS A 160 11.74 -11.58 -22.90
CA LYS A 160 10.35 -11.33 -23.32
C LYS A 160 9.39 -11.04 -22.15
N PHE A 161 9.71 -11.44 -20.90
CA PHE A 161 8.91 -11.07 -19.76
C PHE A 161 8.86 -9.56 -19.51
N PHE A 162 9.83 -8.78 -20.03
CA PHE A 162 9.77 -7.32 -19.99
C PHE A 162 8.55 -6.75 -20.73
N TYR A 163 8.04 -7.45 -21.78
CA TYR A 163 6.82 -7.03 -22.48
C TYR A 163 5.57 -7.03 -21.59
N LEU A 164 5.57 -7.76 -20.49
CA LEU A 164 4.52 -7.76 -19.47
C LEU A 164 4.92 -6.97 -18.23
N ALA A 165 6.20 -6.99 -17.83
CA ALA A 165 6.68 -6.36 -16.61
C ALA A 165 6.39 -4.85 -16.57
N PHE A 166 6.69 -4.12 -17.65
CA PHE A 166 6.47 -2.68 -17.71
C PHE A 166 4.99 -2.29 -17.85
N PRO A 167 4.16 -2.94 -18.70
CA PRO A 167 2.71 -2.73 -18.67
C PRO A 167 2.09 -2.97 -17.31
N VAL A 168 2.45 -4.07 -16.62
CA VAL A 168 1.95 -4.38 -15.27
C VAL A 168 2.45 -3.35 -14.24
N ALA A 169 3.71 -2.87 -14.37
CA ALA A 169 4.20 -1.78 -13.54
C ALA A 169 3.40 -0.49 -13.77
N MET A 170 3.07 -0.15 -15.02
CA MET A 170 2.22 1.01 -15.32
C MET A 170 0.81 0.83 -14.76
N MET A 171 0.23 -0.36 -14.84
CA MET A 171 -1.04 -0.66 -14.18
C MET A 171 -0.95 -0.46 -12.65
N ALA A 172 0.16 -0.86 -12.01
CA ALA A 172 0.38 -0.58 -10.59
C ALA A 172 0.41 0.93 -10.30
N VAL A 173 1.11 1.73 -11.14
CA VAL A 173 1.13 3.20 -11.04
C VAL A 173 -0.26 3.80 -11.18
N LEU A 174 -1.04 3.34 -12.15
CA LEU A 174 -2.41 3.80 -12.39
C LEU A 174 -3.41 3.28 -11.35
N THR A 175 -3.01 2.28 -10.54
CA THR A 175 -3.78 1.83 -9.37
C THR A 175 -3.45 2.67 -8.15
N LYS A 176 -2.17 3.03 -7.96
CA LYS A 176 -1.68 3.88 -6.86
C LYS A 176 -0.44 4.63 -7.34
N TYR A 177 -0.47 5.95 -7.38
CA TYR A 177 0.61 6.76 -7.97
C TYR A 177 1.97 6.54 -7.31
N ASP A 178 2.03 6.25 -6.01
CA ASP A 178 3.28 5.91 -5.30
C ASP A 178 3.99 4.69 -5.90
N MET A 179 3.26 3.80 -6.62
CA MET A 179 3.86 2.65 -7.30
C MET A 179 4.84 3.05 -8.42
N ALA A 180 4.88 4.31 -8.84
CA ALA A 180 5.91 4.82 -9.74
C ALA A 180 7.32 4.60 -9.18
N LEU A 181 7.46 4.55 -7.85
CA LEU A 181 8.72 4.26 -7.17
C LEU A 181 9.25 2.84 -7.46
N LEU A 182 8.41 1.90 -7.92
CA LEU A 182 8.86 0.57 -8.34
C LEU A 182 9.88 0.61 -9.49
N MET A 183 9.94 1.72 -10.24
CA MET A 183 10.98 1.91 -11.27
C MET A 183 12.39 1.75 -10.69
N PHE A 184 12.64 2.20 -9.44
CA PHE A 184 13.97 2.09 -8.82
C PHE A 184 14.40 0.62 -8.61
N PRO A 185 13.67 -0.25 -7.88
CA PRO A 185 14.06 -1.65 -7.74
C PRO A 185 14.02 -2.42 -9.08
N MET A 186 13.13 -2.07 -10.03
CA MET A 186 13.13 -2.67 -11.37
C MET A 186 14.43 -2.35 -12.12
N PHE A 187 14.82 -1.09 -12.21
CA PHE A 187 16.07 -0.68 -12.86
C PHE A 187 17.30 -1.21 -12.12
N ALA A 188 17.30 -1.22 -10.77
CA ALA A 188 18.40 -1.83 -10.02
C ALA A 188 18.56 -3.31 -10.37
N CYS A 189 17.46 -4.08 -10.45
CA CYS A 189 17.48 -5.48 -10.85
C CYS A 189 18.04 -5.65 -12.28
N ILE A 190 17.61 -4.83 -13.22
CA ILE A 190 18.09 -4.83 -14.61
C ILE A 190 19.58 -4.50 -14.66
N LEU A 191 20.02 -3.42 -14.01
CA LEU A 191 21.41 -2.97 -14.01
C LEU A 191 22.37 -3.97 -13.37
N MET A 192 22.01 -4.53 -12.21
CA MET A 192 22.79 -5.58 -11.55
C MET A 192 22.99 -6.81 -12.43
N ASN A 193 22.05 -7.11 -13.29
CA ASN A 193 22.08 -8.31 -14.12
C ASN A 193 22.25 -7.99 -15.63
N TRP A 194 22.65 -6.77 -15.97
CA TRP A 194 22.72 -6.29 -17.35
C TRP A 194 23.39 -7.27 -18.33
N LYS A 195 24.52 -7.86 -17.90
CA LYS A 195 25.27 -8.83 -18.71
C LYS A 195 24.56 -10.17 -18.94
N ARG A 196 23.54 -10.50 -18.15
CA ARG A 196 22.74 -11.74 -18.26
C ARG A 196 21.58 -11.60 -19.26
N ILE A 197 21.18 -10.37 -19.56
CA ILE A 197 20.04 -10.09 -20.44
C ILE A 197 20.47 -10.30 -21.90
N ILE A 198 19.85 -11.26 -22.57
CA ILE A 198 20.21 -11.67 -23.92
C ILE A 198 19.84 -10.60 -24.95
N LYS A 199 18.66 -9.99 -24.81
CA LYS A 199 18.12 -9.01 -25.75
C LYS A 199 17.69 -7.73 -25.05
N HIS A 200 18.58 -6.74 -24.98
CA HIS A 200 18.31 -5.45 -24.36
C HIS A 200 17.18 -4.67 -25.03
N ARG A 201 16.94 -4.87 -26.33
CA ARG A 201 15.80 -4.25 -27.04
C ARG A 201 14.45 -4.64 -26.43
N ASP A 202 14.35 -5.82 -25.79
CA ASP A 202 13.09 -6.26 -25.17
C ASP A 202 12.73 -5.38 -23.95
N ILE A 203 13.72 -4.76 -23.30
CA ILE A 203 13.52 -3.76 -22.26
C ILE A 203 12.85 -2.52 -22.86
N ILE A 204 13.43 -1.98 -23.96
CA ILE A 204 12.93 -0.76 -24.63
C ILE A 204 11.50 -1.00 -25.15
N LEU A 205 11.26 -2.14 -25.80
CA LEU A 205 9.92 -2.50 -26.28
C LEU A 205 8.94 -2.66 -25.13
N GLY A 206 9.35 -3.30 -24.03
CA GLY A 206 8.54 -3.40 -22.82
C GLY A 206 8.18 -2.04 -22.22
N MET A 207 9.15 -1.12 -22.13
CA MET A 207 8.90 0.27 -21.70
C MET A 207 7.90 0.97 -22.62
N GLY A 208 8.05 0.81 -23.95
CA GLY A 208 7.11 1.35 -24.94
C GLY A 208 5.68 0.81 -24.73
N LEU A 209 5.54 -0.51 -24.45
CA LEU A 209 4.24 -1.10 -24.12
C LEU A 209 3.67 -0.55 -22.79
N GLY A 210 4.55 -0.29 -21.80
CA GLY A 210 4.13 0.37 -20.55
C GLY A 210 3.59 1.77 -20.79
N VAL A 211 4.27 2.57 -21.63
CA VAL A 211 3.79 3.90 -22.05
C VAL A 211 2.48 3.80 -22.81
N LEU A 212 2.30 2.77 -23.65
CA LEU A 212 1.05 2.57 -24.40
C LEU A 212 -0.15 2.34 -23.45
N VAL A 213 0.04 1.68 -22.31
CA VAL A 213 -1.00 1.54 -21.27
C VAL A 213 -1.40 2.89 -20.66
N LEU A 214 -0.46 3.83 -20.56
CA LEU A 214 -0.72 5.16 -20.01
C LEU A 214 -1.50 6.06 -20.99
N VAL A 215 -1.32 5.90 -22.31
CA VAL A 215 -1.89 6.79 -23.32
C VAL A 215 -3.40 7.00 -23.21
N PRO A 216 -4.26 5.96 -23.07
CA PRO A 216 -5.70 6.16 -22.94
C PRO A 216 -6.08 7.02 -21.71
N VAL A 217 -5.33 6.88 -20.61
CA VAL A 217 -5.56 7.65 -19.38
C VAL A 217 -5.17 9.11 -19.58
N LEU A 218 -4.04 9.38 -20.26
CA LEU A 218 -3.64 10.75 -20.59
C LEU A 218 -4.65 11.45 -21.52
N VAL A 219 -5.16 10.72 -22.53
CA VAL A 219 -6.21 11.24 -23.43
C VAL A 219 -7.48 11.54 -22.63
N PHE A 220 -7.91 10.65 -21.76
CA PHE A 220 -9.07 10.87 -20.89
C PHE A 220 -8.91 12.11 -20.01
N PHE A 221 -7.76 12.27 -19.34
CA PHE A 221 -7.48 13.44 -18.52
C PHE A 221 -7.39 14.73 -19.33
N TYR A 222 -6.81 14.67 -20.54
CA TYR A 222 -6.80 15.83 -21.44
C TYR A 222 -8.23 16.27 -21.78
N ILE A 223 -9.11 15.35 -22.17
CA ILE A 223 -10.50 15.65 -22.50
C ILE A 223 -11.27 16.20 -21.30
N LYS A 224 -11.08 15.64 -20.10
CA LYS A 224 -11.87 16.01 -18.91
C LYS A 224 -11.30 17.20 -18.13
N LEU A 225 -9.99 17.37 -18.10
CA LEU A 225 -9.30 18.35 -17.24
C LEU A 225 -8.51 19.41 -18.02
N GLY A 226 -8.43 19.27 -19.34
CA GLY A 226 -7.64 20.17 -20.21
C GLY A 226 -6.11 19.97 -20.11
N ASN A 227 -5.65 19.17 -19.14
CA ASN A 227 -4.22 18.88 -18.93
C ASN A 227 -4.04 17.38 -18.61
N PRO A 228 -3.34 16.61 -19.48
CA PRO A 228 -3.18 15.17 -19.30
C PRO A 228 -2.34 14.78 -18.09
N LEU A 229 -1.46 15.66 -17.61
CA LEU A 229 -0.56 15.41 -16.49
C LEU A 229 -1.08 15.97 -15.16
N TYR A 230 -2.20 16.69 -15.15
CA TYR A 230 -2.69 17.39 -13.98
C TYR A 230 -2.87 16.50 -12.72
N PRO A 231 -3.45 15.28 -12.78
CA PRO A 231 -3.56 14.44 -11.61
C PRO A 231 -2.20 14.02 -11.02
N PHE A 232 -1.23 13.72 -11.88
CA PHE A 232 0.12 13.35 -11.44
C PHE A 232 0.86 14.55 -10.82
N MET A 233 0.79 15.72 -11.47
CA MET A 233 1.39 16.95 -10.95
C MET A 233 0.75 17.36 -9.62
N SER A 234 -0.57 17.30 -9.53
CA SER A 234 -1.31 17.60 -8.30
C SER A 234 -0.89 16.67 -7.16
N PHE A 235 -0.75 15.37 -7.41
CA PHE A 235 -0.29 14.42 -6.41
C PHE A 235 1.09 14.80 -5.83
N PHE A 236 2.04 15.16 -6.68
CA PHE A 236 3.40 15.53 -6.23
C PHE A 236 3.50 16.93 -5.62
N THR A 237 2.64 17.87 -6.02
CA THR A 237 2.67 19.26 -5.51
C THR A 237 1.88 19.45 -4.22
N THR A 238 0.71 18.81 -4.08
CA THR A 238 -0.13 18.91 -2.86
C THR A 238 0.59 18.35 -1.64
N SER A 239 1.50 17.49 -1.89
CA SER A 239 2.31 16.79 -0.91
C SER A 239 3.45 17.63 -0.32
N GLY A 240 3.78 18.76 -0.91
CA GLY A 240 4.88 19.64 -0.45
C GLY A 240 4.54 20.53 0.75
N GLY A 241 3.30 20.52 1.26
CA GLY A 241 2.92 21.26 2.45
C GLY A 241 2.95 22.80 2.30
N SER A 242 2.93 23.30 1.07
CA SER A 242 2.92 24.74 0.79
C SER A 242 1.50 25.26 0.63
N GLY A 243 0.83 25.58 1.72
CA GLY A 243 -0.50 26.20 1.68
C GLY A 243 -1.00 26.58 3.07
N THR A 244 -2.06 27.34 3.10
CA THR A 244 -2.80 27.71 4.33
C THR A 244 -3.58 26.51 4.94
N THR A 245 -3.55 25.36 4.28
CA THR A 245 -4.26 24.15 4.71
C THR A 245 -3.33 23.23 5.47
N ILE A 246 -3.63 22.98 6.75
CA ILE A 246 -2.90 22.01 7.57
C ILE A 246 -3.49 20.63 7.37
N HIS A 247 -2.64 19.67 6.97
CA HIS A 247 -3.04 18.26 6.90
C HIS A 247 -2.73 17.59 8.24
N PHE A 248 -3.69 16.86 8.82
CA PHE A 248 -3.54 16.16 10.11
C PHE A 248 -2.41 15.11 10.12
N ALA A 249 -2.08 14.55 8.94
CA ALA A 249 -1.01 13.58 8.76
C ALA A 249 0.37 14.22 8.50
N TYR A 250 0.51 15.55 8.57
CA TYR A 250 1.81 16.20 8.42
C TYR A 250 2.69 15.91 9.65
N ASN A 251 3.81 15.23 9.39
CA ASN A 251 4.80 14.89 10.38
C ASN A 251 6.19 14.91 9.74
N GLN A 252 7.10 15.71 10.28
CA GLN A 252 8.46 15.87 9.76
C GLN A 252 9.46 14.84 10.30
N ASP A 253 9.05 13.94 11.22
CA ASP A 253 9.94 12.96 11.82
C ASP A 253 10.34 11.87 10.80
N PRO A 254 11.60 11.80 10.34
CA PRO A 254 12.04 10.78 9.38
C PRO A 254 12.10 9.37 9.98
N LEU A 255 12.04 9.25 11.31
CA LEU A 255 12.03 7.98 12.03
C LEU A 255 10.62 7.49 12.38
N TYR A 256 9.57 8.14 11.87
CA TYR A 256 8.18 7.79 12.13
C TYR A 256 7.92 6.29 11.96
N PHE A 257 8.25 5.71 10.80
CA PHE A 257 7.99 4.30 10.54
C PHE A 257 8.87 3.35 11.38
N VAL A 258 10.06 3.78 11.80
CA VAL A 258 10.91 3.02 12.71
C VAL A 258 10.28 2.95 14.10
N LYS A 259 9.77 4.06 14.60
CA LYS A 259 9.12 4.14 15.94
C LYS A 259 7.89 3.25 16.03
N TYR A 260 7.11 3.16 14.95
CA TYR A 260 5.90 2.33 14.90
C TYR A 260 6.13 0.92 14.34
N SER A 261 7.39 0.52 14.08
CA SER A 261 7.69 -0.79 13.50
C SER A 261 7.13 -2.00 14.27
N PRO A 262 7.05 -2.03 15.62
CA PRO A 262 6.42 -3.15 16.33
C PRO A 262 4.94 -3.34 15.98
N TYR A 263 4.21 -2.24 15.78
CA TYR A 263 2.82 -2.27 15.34
C TYR A 263 2.66 -2.87 13.94
N TYR A 264 3.58 -2.55 13.03
CA TYR A 264 3.51 -3.04 11.64
C TYR A 264 3.93 -4.50 11.50
N LEU A 265 4.89 -4.96 12.31
CA LEU A 265 5.42 -6.31 12.25
C LEU A 265 4.40 -7.36 12.76
N GLY A 266 3.71 -7.05 13.85
CA GLY A 266 2.78 -7.98 14.49
C GLY A 266 3.48 -9.12 15.23
N ASN A 267 2.71 -9.88 16.01
CA ASN A 267 3.24 -10.89 16.92
C ASN A 267 3.97 -12.04 16.22
N THR A 268 3.48 -12.49 15.07
CA THR A 268 4.12 -13.59 14.32
C THR A 268 5.50 -13.20 13.80
N ALA A 269 5.66 -11.99 13.30
CA ALA A 269 6.98 -11.50 12.87
C ALA A 269 7.93 -11.33 14.04
N LEU A 270 7.46 -10.82 15.19
CA LEU A 270 8.27 -10.72 16.42
C LEU A 270 8.72 -12.10 16.90
N LEU A 271 7.86 -13.13 16.82
CA LEU A 271 8.22 -14.52 17.13
C LEU A 271 9.36 -15.01 16.20
N ILE A 272 9.26 -14.75 14.89
CA ILE A 272 10.32 -15.12 13.93
C ILE A 272 11.63 -14.39 14.26
N ILE A 273 11.57 -13.10 14.54
CA ILE A 273 12.76 -12.29 14.90
C ILE A 273 13.40 -12.85 16.16
N PHE A 274 12.62 -13.19 17.19
CA PHE A 274 13.13 -13.79 18.42
C PHE A 274 13.88 -15.11 18.15
N PHE A 275 13.25 -16.05 17.43
CA PHE A 275 13.89 -17.34 17.09
C PHE A 275 15.13 -17.15 16.23
N THR A 276 15.11 -16.18 15.32
CA THR A 276 16.26 -15.87 14.46
C THR A 276 17.41 -15.28 15.27
N SER A 277 17.11 -14.44 16.25
CA SER A 277 18.12 -13.90 17.17
C SER A 277 18.79 -15.01 17.98
N LEU A 278 18.00 -15.96 18.51
CA LEU A 278 18.55 -17.15 19.20
C LEU A 278 19.41 -18.01 18.27
N ALA A 279 18.96 -18.26 17.03
CA ALA A 279 19.72 -19.02 16.06
C ALA A 279 21.03 -18.32 15.68
N LEU A 280 21.02 -16.99 15.58
CA LEU A 280 22.20 -16.19 15.31
C LEU A 280 23.19 -16.24 16.49
N LEU A 281 22.73 -16.05 17.73
CA LEU A 281 23.54 -16.16 18.93
C LEU A 281 24.18 -17.54 19.05
N PHE A 282 23.40 -18.61 18.82
CA PHE A 282 23.91 -19.98 18.80
C PHE A 282 24.96 -20.18 17.71
N HIS A 283 24.73 -19.64 16.52
CA HIS A 283 25.70 -19.71 15.42
C HIS A 283 26.99 -18.96 15.73
N LEU A 284 26.92 -17.77 16.30
CA LEU A 284 28.06 -16.96 16.72
C LEU A 284 28.86 -17.69 17.81
N TYR A 285 28.17 -18.25 18.81
CA TYR A 285 28.80 -19.04 19.87
C TYR A 285 29.56 -20.26 19.32
N LYS A 286 28.90 -21.05 18.46
CA LYS A 286 29.52 -22.26 17.88
C LYS A 286 30.71 -21.97 16.96
N ASN A 287 30.75 -20.79 16.34
CA ASN A 287 31.80 -20.39 15.39
C ASN A 287 32.69 -19.27 15.96
N PHE A 288 32.72 -19.09 17.28
CA PHE A 288 33.41 -17.97 17.92
C PHE A 288 34.92 -17.95 17.57
N ASP A 289 35.57 -19.11 17.51
CA ASP A 289 36.99 -19.22 17.15
C ASP A 289 37.22 -18.83 15.68
N ILE A 290 36.28 -19.17 14.77
CA ILE A 290 36.35 -18.78 13.35
C ILE A 290 36.19 -17.27 13.24
N ILE A 291 35.28 -16.68 14.03
CA ILE A 291 35.01 -15.22 14.03
C ILE A 291 36.23 -14.49 14.63
N ARG A 292 36.82 -15.02 15.69
CA ARG A 292 38.03 -14.48 16.31
C ARG A 292 39.25 -14.60 15.37
N ALA A 293 39.33 -15.69 14.59
CA ALA A 293 40.36 -15.89 13.56
C ALA A 293 40.02 -15.14 12.25
N PHE A 294 38.84 -14.47 12.18
CA PHE A 294 38.41 -13.71 11.03
C PHE A 294 39.29 -12.45 10.91
N SER A 295 40.36 -12.60 10.20
CA SER A 295 41.30 -11.52 9.94
C SER A 295 40.67 -10.58 8.91
N TRP A 296 40.53 -9.31 9.29
CA TRP A 296 40.26 -8.20 8.36
C TRP A 296 41.15 -8.23 7.12
N ASN A 297 42.36 -8.79 7.26
CA ASN A 297 43.32 -9.02 6.18
C ASN A 297 42.78 -9.95 5.08
N LYS A 298 41.82 -10.85 5.37
CA LYS A 298 41.23 -11.75 4.39
C LYS A 298 40.18 -11.04 3.52
N ILE A 299 39.42 -10.11 4.11
CA ILE A 299 38.52 -9.22 3.35
C ILE A 299 39.32 -8.15 2.61
N MET A 300 40.33 -7.60 3.26
CA MET A 300 41.21 -6.56 2.69
C MET A 300 42.20 -7.13 1.68
N GLY A 301 42.44 -8.46 1.66
CA GLY A 301 43.43 -9.13 0.81
C GLY A 301 43.06 -9.21 -0.67
N ASP A 302 41.79 -8.98 -1.05
CA ASP A 302 41.30 -9.10 -2.44
C ASP A 302 41.73 -7.95 -3.38
N GLY A 303 42.79 -7.22 -3.01
CA GLY A 303 43.41 -6.20 -3.85
C GLY A 303 42.84 -4.79 -3.70
N PRO A 304 43.52 -3.78 -4.28
CA PRO A 304 43.21 -2.37 -4.06
C PRO A 304 41.80 -1.97 -4.53
N LYS A 305 41.23 -2.64 -5.55
CA LYS A 305 39.88 -2.37 -6.07
C LYS A 305 38.77 -2.73 -5.06
N THR A 306 38.94 -3.79 -4.26
CA THR A 306 37.93 -4.17 -3.25
C THR A 306 37.98 -3.23 -2.05
N ARG A 307 39.21 -2.84 -1.61
CA ARG A 307 39.40 -1.82 -0.56
C ARG A 307 38.78 -0.49 -0.93
N LEU A 308 38.97 -0.02 -2.17
CA LEU A 308 38.37 1.21 -2.67
C LEU A 308 36.83 1.12 -2.68
N SER A 309 36.28 -0.01 -3.12
CA SER A 309 34.81 -0.21 -3.14
C SER A 309 34.23 -0.21 -1.72
N LEU A 310 34.90 -0.82 -0.73
CA LEU A 310 34.47 -0.79 0.68
C LEU A 310 34.55 0.62 1.26
N ALA A 311 35.63 1.35 1.00
CA ALA A 311 35.78 2.74 1.42
C ALA A 311 34.68 3.64 0.81
N LEU A 312 34.36 3.44 -0.46
CA LEU A 312 33.26 4.14 -1.14
C LEU A 312 31.90 3.82 -0.52
N ILE A 313 31.62 2.54 -0.20
CA ILE A 313 30.37 2.14 0.48
C ILE A 313 30.27 2.86 1.82
N LEU A 314 31.31 2.84 2.64
CA LEU A 314 31.32 3.50 3.95
C LEU A 314 31.16 5.01 3.81
N GLY A 315 31.87 5.63 2.86
CA GLY A 315 31.76 7.07 2.60
C GLY A 315 30.36 7.49 2.13
N ILE A 316 29.79 6.77 1.15
CA ILE A 316 28.43 7.04 0.64
C ILE A 316 27.39 6.78 1.73
N PHE A 317 27.57 5.73 2.54
CA PHE A 317 26.66 5.42 3.66
C PHE A 317 26.72 6.50 4.75
N ALA A 318 27.90 7.02 5.08
CA ALA A 318 28.04 8.14 6.00
C ALA A 318 27.34 9.41 5.46
N VAL A 319 27.54 9.74 4.18
CA VAL A 319 26.83 10.85 3.53
C VAL A 319 25.31 10.63 3.56
N PHE A 320 24.85 9.41 3.24
CA PHE A 320 23.44 9.05 3.31
C PHE A 320 22.86 9.31 4.71
N LEU A 321 23.52 8.81 5.77
CA LEU A 321 23.04 9.00 7.15
C LEU A 321 22.99 10.47 7.59
N ILE A 322 24.00 11.27 7.21
CA ILE A 322 24.09 12.68 7.56
C ILE A 322 23.01 13.50 6.84
N THR A 323 22.69 13.13 5.60
CA THR A 323 21.76 13.87 4.75
C THR A 323 20.33 13.36 4.82
N PHE A 324 20.09 12.15 5.35
CA PHE A 324 18.77 11.54 5.45
C PHE A 324 17.75 12.43 6.16
N GLY A 325 16.61 12.67 5.54
CA GLY A 325 15.57 13.56 6.04
C GLY A 325 15.87 15.06 5.89
N LYS A 326 17.07 15.45 5.40
CA LYS A 326 17.46 16.85 5.21
C LYS A 326 17.53 17.26 3.73
N VAL A 327 17.64 16.29 2.83
CA VAL A 327 17.66 16.51 1.38
C VAL A 327 16.45 15.89 0.74
N HIS A 328 16.17 16.28 -0.51
CA HIS A 328 15.09 15.67 -1.29
C HIS A 328 15.28 14.16 -1.40
N TYR A 329 14.20 13.37 -1.26
CA TYR A 329 14.22 11.90 -1.23
C TYR A 329 14.99 11.29 -2.41
N PHE A 330 14.91 11.89 -3.60
CA PHE A 330 15.58 11.40 -4.80
C PHE A 330 17.11 11.30 -4.63
N ILE A 331 17.73 12.23 -3.90
CA ILE A 331 19.17 12.20 -3.60
C ILE A 331 19.47 11.01 -2.67
N SER A 332 18.65 10.81 -1.65
CA SER A 332 18.78 9.67 -0.73
C SER A 332 18.64 8.34 -1.46
N GLU A 333 17.71 8.24 -2.44
CA GLU A 333 17.54 7.07 -3.30
C GLU A 333 18.80 6.80 -4.13
N ILE A 334 19.35 7.80 -4.82
CA ILE A 334 20.57 7.66 -5.62
C ILE A 334 21.73 7.16 -4.75
N LEU A 335 21.94 7.74 -3.58
CA LEU A 335 23.01 7.32 -2.66
C LEU A 335 22.81 5.86 -2.24
N PHE A 336 21.59 5.48 -1.87
CA PHE A 336 21.27 4.10 -1.47
C PHE A 336 21.49 3.11 -2.63
N PHE A 337 21.04 3.43 -3.84
CA PHE A 337 21.25 2.57 -5.01
C PHE A 337 22.71 2.45 -5.41
N ALA A 338 23.51 3.49 -5.22
CA ALA A 338 24.96 3.40 -5.39
C ALA A 338 25.59 2.39 -4.41
N ILE A 339 25.14 2.40 -3.14
CA ILE A 339 25.57 1.40 -2.14
C ILE A 339 25.15 -0.01 -2.59
N ILE A 340 23.89 -0.23 -2.96
CA ILE A 340 23.37 -1.54 -3.40
C ILE A 340 24.18 -2.07 -4.60
N TYR A 341 24.46 -1.22 -5.58
CA TYR A 341 25.27 -1.62 -6.73
C TYR A 341 26.70 -2.02 -6.35
N LEU A 342 27.35 -1.27 -5.46
CA LEU A 342 28.69 -1.59 -4.97
C LEU A 342 28.71 -2.90 -4.16
N VAL A 343 27.70 -3.11 -3.30
CA VAL A 343 27.52 -4.37 -2.53
C VAL A 343 27.32 -5.54 -3.51
N TYR A 344 26.46 -5.40 -4.51
CA TYR A 344 26.30 -6.42 -5.55
C TYR A 344 27.61 -6.76 -6.25
N LYS A 345 28.39 -5.74 -6.62
CA LYS A 345 29.67 -5.92 -7.31
C LYS A 345 30.70 -6.66 -6.45
N ILE A 346 30.70 -6.45 -5.15
CA ILE A 346 31.59 -7.16 -4.22
C ILE A 346 31.10 -8.60 -4.02
N THR A 347 29.83 -8.79 -3.69
CA THR A 347 29.27 -10.12 -3.38
C THR A 347 29.26 -11.05 -4.59
N SER A 348 29.08 -10.50 -5.80
CA SER A 348 29.15 -11.30 -7.03
C SER A 348 30.56 -11.87 -7.30
N LYS A 349 31.64 -11.20 -6.85
CA LYS A 349 33.00 -11.74 -6.92
C LYS A 349 33.23 -12.92 -5.99
N TRP A 350 32.49 -12.97 -4.86
CA TRP A 350 32.56 -14.07 -3.90
C TRP A 350 31.68 -15.27 -4.29
N GLY A 351 31.10 -15.26 -5.49
CA GLY A 351 30.23 -16.34 -5.98
C GLY A 351 28.85 -16.39 -5.31
N CYS A 352 28.49 -15.38 -4.51
CA CYS A 352 27.22 -15.33 -3.82
C CYS A 352 26.16 -14.67 -4.70
N ASP A 353 25.07 -15.37 -5.05
CA ASP A 353 23.94 -14.80 -5.76
C ASP A 353 22.95 -14.13 -4.78
N TRP A 354 23.23 -12.88 -4.44
CA TRP A 354 22.38 -12.03 -3.60
C TRP A 354 21.37 -11.21 -4.40
N SER A 355 21.27 -11.42 -5.71
CA SER A 355 20.48 -10.56 -6.60
C SER A 355 19.01 -10.42 -6.15
N MET A 356 18.37 -11.51 -5.70
CA MET A 356 17.00 -11.48 -5.19
C MET A 356 16.90 -10.76 -3.84
N GLY A 357 17.83 -11.01 -2.91
CA GLY A 357 17.88 -10.30 -1.62
C GLY A 357 18.07 -8.80 -1.79
N LEU A 358 18.96 -8.39 -2.70
CA LEU A 358 19.18 -6.98 -3.02
C LEU A 358 17.98 -6.34 -3.73
N LEU A 359 17.25 -7.10 -4.55
CA LEU A 359 16.00 -6.62 -5.17
C LEU A 359 14.93 -6.32 -4.10
N PHE A 360 14.70 -7.25 -3.17
CA PHE A 360 13.75 -7.02 -2.07
C PHE A 360 14.22 -5.92 -1.11
N LEU A 361 15.53 -5.81 -0.86
CA LEU A 361 16.10 -4.70 -0.08
C LEU A 361 15.93 -3.36 -0.80
N SER A 362 16.16 -3.32 -2.11
CA SER A 362 15.92 -2.13 -2.93
C SER A 362 14.46 -1.72 -2.89
N TRP A 363 13.53 -2.68 -3.00
CA TRP A 363 12.11 -2.42 -2.87
C TRP A 363 11.76 -1.83 -1.50
N PHE A 364 12.17 -2.49 -0.42
CA PHE A 364 11.92 -1.98 0.95
C PHE A 364 12.47 -0.57 1.12
N ALA A 365 13.72 -0.35 0.74
CA ALA A 365 14.40 0.91 0.98
C ALA A 365 13.79 2.07 0.17
N THR A 366 13.41 1.83 -1.08
CA THR A 366 12.76 2.85 -1.90
C THR A 366 11.54 3.44 -1.22
N PHE A 367 10.58 2.61 -0.82
CA PHE A 367 9.38 3.11 -0.15
C PHE A 367 9.69 3.64 1.25
N PHE A 368 10.62 3.04 1.98
CA PHE A 368 11.03 3.51 3.29
C PHE A 368 11.67 4.90 3.21
N ILE A 369 12.60 5.13 2.28
CA ILE A 369 13.27 6.42 2.09
C ILE A 369 12.25 7.48 1.69
N PHE A 370 11.43 7.20 0.67
CA PHE A 370 10.43 8.14 0.18
C PHE A 370 9.49 8.57 1.31
N HIS A 371 8.80 7.64 1.94
CA HIS A 371 7.82 7.96 2.97
C HIS A 371 8.43 8.48 4.27
N SER A 372 9.71 8.18 4.57
CA SER A 372 10.41 8.76 5.71
C SER A 372 10.80 10.23 5.50
N VAL A 373 11.16 10.60 4.27
CA VAL A 373 11.52 12.00 3.92
C VAL A 373 10.25 12.83 3.64
N TYR A 374 9.24 12.20 3.07
CA TYR A 374 7.98 12.84 2.71
C TYR A 374 7.22 13.33 3.95
N VAL A 375 6.66 14.53 3.89
CA VAL A 375 6.04 15.18 5.07
C VAL A 375 4.74 14.52 5.50
N LEU A 376 3.98 13.99 4.54
CA LEU A 376 2.74 13.29 4.80
C LEU A 376 3.02 11.88 5.33
N LYS A 377 2.64 11.60 6.58
CA LYS A 377 2.84 10.31 7.24
C LYS A 377 1.48 9.70 7.56
N ASP A 378 1.29 8.45 7.09
CA ASP A 378 0.17 7.62 7.47
C ASP A 378 0.67 6.19 7.67
N HIS A 379 0.12 5.48 8.64
CA HIS A 379 0.47 4.08 8.89
C HIS A 379 0.26 3.19 7.66
N ARG A 380 -0.74 3.51 6.82
CA ARG A 380 -1.05 2.78 5.58
C ARG A 380 0.12 2.76 4.59
N TYR A 381 0.98 3.77 4.58
CA TYR A 381 2.13 3.79 3.66
C TYR A 381 3.18 2.71 3.94
N PHE A 382 3.15 2.09 5.12
CA PHE A 382 4.01 0.95 5.40
C PHE A 382 3.58 -0.32 4.63
N ILE A 383 2.38 -0.38 4.07
CA ILE A 383 1.86 -1.49 3.24
C ILE A 383 2.83 -1.82 2.10
N PHE A 384 3.45 -0.80 1.49
CA PHE A 384 4.40 -0.97 0.39
C PHE A 384 5.66 -1.75 0.77
N MET A 385 5.97 -1.80 2.07
CA MET A 385 7.16 -2.46 2.63
C MET A 385 6.87 -3.87 3.16
N VAL A 386 5.61 -4.28 3.24
CA VAL A 386 5.23 -5.57 3.86
C VAL A 386 5.69 -6.78 3.02
N ALA A 387 5.56 -6.71 1.69
CA ALA A 387 6.00 -7.82 0.83
C ALA A 387 7.52 -8.07 0.90
N PRO A 388 8.42 -7.06 0.83
CA PRO A 388 9.84 -7.28 1.09
C PRO A 388 10.14 -7.73 2.51
N LEU A 389 9.41 -7.29 3.52
CA LEU A 389 9.55 -7.82 4.88
C LEU A 389 9.20 -9.30 4.96
N ALA A 390 8.12 -9.74 4.31
CA ALA A 390 7.75 -11.15 4.25
C ALA A 390 8.87 -12.01 3.61
N TYR A 391 9.57 -11.50 2.59
CA TYR A 391 10.77 -12.16 2.06
C TYR A 391 11.88 -12.31 3.11
N PHE A 392 12.22 -11.25 3.83
CA PHE A 392 13.27 -11.30 4.86
C PHE A 392 12.88 -12.18 6.04
N LEU A 393 11.62 -12.17 6.46
CA LEU A 393 11.10 -13.08 7.49
C LEU A 393 11.17 -14.55 7.02
N THR A 394 10.86 -14.82 5.75
CA THR A 394 11.01 -16.17 5.16
C THR A 394 12.47 -16.61 5.17
N LEU A 395 13.39 -15.70 4.83
CA LEU A 395 14.83 -15.98 4.90
C LEU A 395 15.27 -16.27 6.35
N ALA A 396 14.74 -15.53 7.32
CA ALA A 396 14.98 -15.72 8.74
C ALA A 396 14.47 -17.08 9.24
N VAL A 397 13.26 -17.51 8.82
CA VAL A 397 12.73 -18.86 9.11
C VAL A 397 13.64 -19.94 8.50
N SER A 398 14.03 -19.79 7.24
CA SER A 398 14.94 -20.72 6.58
C SER A 398 16.27 -20.85 7.32
N PHE A 399 16.87 -19.71 7.69
CA PHE A 399 18.13 -19.66 8.43
C PHE A 399 18.00 -20.36 9.80
N SER A 400 16.99 -20.01 10.58
CA SER A 400 16.80 -20.53 11.95
C SER A 400 16.57 -22.04 11.95
N THR A 401 15.73 -22.53 11.05
CA THR A 401 15.41 -23.97 10.96
C THR A 401 16.57 -24.82 10.44
N GLU A 402 17.48 -24.25 9.66
CA GLU A 402 18.72 -24.92 9.28
C GLU A 402 19.76 -24.93 10.41
N ARG A 403 19.79 -23.92 11.29
CA ARG A 403 20.70 -23.87 12.45
C ARG A 403 20.28 -24.81 13.58
N PHE A 404 19.01 -24.95 13.83
CA PHE A 404 18.42 -25.88 14.81
C PHE A 404 17.93 -27.17 14.16
N LYS A 405 18.58 -27.61 13.07
CA LYS A 405 18.13 -28.74 12.27
C LYS A 405 18.12 -30.03 13.05
N PHE A 406 16.94 -30.65 13.14
CA PHE A 406 16.75 -32.01 13.60
C PHE A 406 16.15 -32.83 12.45
N ASN A 407 16.87 -33.84 12.00
CA ASN A 407 16.48 -34.67 10.88
C ASN A 407 15.77 -35.94 11.35
N PHE A 408 14.55 -36.16 10.86
CA PHE A 408 13.82 -37.41 11.03
C PHE A 408 13.45 -37.95 9.64
N LYS A 409 13.83 -39.21 9.36
CA LYS A 409 13.62 -39.84 8.03
C LYS A 409 14.05 -38.93 6.86
N LYS A 410 15.22 -38.35 6.92
CA LYS A 410 15.78 -37.39 5.93
C LYS A 410 15.04 -36.07 5.77
N LYS A 411 14.02 -35.78 6.59
CA LYS A 411 13.28 -34.52 6.55
C LYS A 411 13.71 -33.64 7.71
N ASN A 412 13.78 -32.32 7.49
CA ASN A 412 14.06 -31.33 8.55
C ASN A 412 12.81 -31.15 9.42
N LEU A 413 12.68 -31.93 10.50
CA LEU A 413 11.52 -31.90 11.39
C LEU A 413 11.33 -30.53 12.05
N THR A 414 12.42 -29.83 12.36
CA THR A 414 12.40 -28.48 12.94
C THR A 414 11.63 -27.51 12.02
N LEU A 415 11.85 -27.58 10.70
CA LEU A 415 11.13 -26.75 9.74
C LEU A 415 9.62 -27.03 9.78
N TYR A 416 9.19 -28.30 9.83
CA TYR A 416 7.77 -28.63 9.87
C TYR A 416 7.10 -28.20 11.17
N ILE A 417 7.73 -28.47 12.32
CA ILE A 417 7.21 -28.06 13.63
C ILE A 417 7.08 -26.54 13.68
N PHE A 418 8.13 -25.83 13.28
CA PHE A 418 8.12 -24.37 13.30
C PHE A 418 7.09 -23.79 12.32
N SER A 419 6.90 -24.43 11.15
CA SER A 419 5.86 -24.05 10.20
C SER A 419 4.46 -24.17 10.79
N VAL A 420 4.16 -25.25 11.53
CA VAL A 420 2.86 -25.44 12.20
C VAL A 420 2.65 -24.36 13.26
N ILE A 421 3.67 -24.09 14.09
CA ILE A 421 3.61 -23.03 15.10
C ILE A 421 3.32 -21.67 14.47
N LEU A 422 4.01 -21.34 13.35
CA LEU A 422 3.79 -20.08 12.64
C LEU A 422 2.39 -19.99 12.05
N VAL A 423 1.88 -21.05 11.42
CA VAL A 423 0.52 -21.05 10.84
C VAL A 423 -0.52 -20.88 11.94
N LEU A 424 -0.39 -21.57 13.08
CA LEU A 424 -1.28 -21.39 14.23
C LEU A 424 -1.22 -19.97 14.79
N SER A 425 -0.01 -19.39 14.91
CA SER A 425 0.18 -18.01 15.32
C SER A 425 -0.52 -17.02 14.35
N MET A 426 -0.37 -17.21 13.04
CA MET A 426 -1.00 -16.38 12.01
C MET A 426 -2.54 -16.47 12.08
N ILE A 427 -3.09 -17.67 12.26
CA ILE A 427 -4.54 -17.89 12.38
C ILE A 427 -5.06 -17.15 13.62
N THR A 428 -4.46 -17.40 14.78
CA THR A 428 -4.86 -16.77 16.05
C THR A 428 -4.78 -15.24 15.96
N PHE A 429 -3.69 -14.72 15.40
CA PHE A 429 -3.50 -13.30 15.21
C PHE A 429 -4.54 -12.70 14.23
N THR A 430 -4.87 -13.40 13.13
CA THR A 430 -5.88 -12.95 12.17
C THR A 430 -7.26 -12.79 12.82
N PHE A 431 -7.68 -13.75 13.67
CA PHE A 431 -8.94 -13.63 14.41
C PHE A 431 -8.93 -12.44 15.38
N ALA A 432 -7.85 -12.28 16.16
CA ALA A 432 -7.70 -11.14 17.07
C ALA A 432 -7.74 -9.81 16.31
N GLN A 433 -7.10 -9.75 15.13
CA GLN A 433 -7.10 -8.56 14.29
C GLN A 433 -8.49 -8.25 13.73
N PHE A 434 -9.28 -9.26 13.35
CA PHE A 434 -10.65 -9.05 12.87
C PHE A 434 -11.54 -8.42 13.95
N GLU A 435 -11.46 -8.88 15.19
CA GLU A 435 -12.20 -8.26 16.29
C GLU A 435 -11.75 -6.82 16.56
N SER A 436 -10.44 -6.56 16.51
CA SER A 436 -9.90 -5.22 16.64
C SER A 436 -10.38 -4.29 15.53
N ILE A 437 -10.35 -4.74 14.27
CA ILE A 437 -10.83 -3.97 13.12
C ILE A 437 -12.34 -3.68 13.24
N LYS A 438 -13.14 -4.68 13.63
CA LYS A 438 -14.57 -4.52 13.84
C LYS A 438 -14.85 -3.44 14.88
N THR A 439 -14.20 -3.52 16.03
CA THR A 439 -14.36 -2.54 17.11
C THR A 439 -13.93 -1.14 16.69
N ALA A 440 -12.76 -1.01 16.04
CA ALA A 440 -12.23 0.28 15.61
C ALA A 440 -13.12 0.97 14.54
N ASN A 441 -13.81 0.20 13.70
CA ASN A 441 -14.63 0.74 12.61
C ASN A 441 -16.13 0.83 12.92
N MET A 442 -16.55 0.48 14.14
CA MET A 442 -17.97 0.61 14.53
C MET A 442 -18.45 2.07 14.47
N GLY A 443 -17.59 3.03 14.81
CA GLY A 443 -17.90 4.45 14.67
C GLY A 443 -18.15 4.88 13.22
N ASN A 444 -17.43 4.30 12.26
CA ASN A 444 -17.68 4.57 10.83
C ASN A 444 -19.06 4.06 10.40
N ARG A 445 -19.47 2.91 10.90
CA ARG A 445 -20.80 2.36 10.63
C ARG A 445 -21.90 3.29 11.14
N LEU A 446 -21.83 3.69 12.41
CA LEU A 446 -22.81 4.60 13.01
C LEU A 446 -22.89 5.91 12.21
N PHE A 447 -21.76 6.50 11.87
CA PHE A 447 -21.71 7.70 11.08
C PHE A 447 -22.33 7.52 9.67
N ASN A 448 -22.08 6.39 8.99
CA ASN A 448 -22.71 6.11 7.69
C ASN A 448 -24.23 5.92 7.82
N GLU A 449 -24.71 5.31 8.90
CA GLU A 449 -26.14 5.19 9.19
C GLU A 449 -26.79 6.58 9.39
N GLU A 450 -26.12 7.51 10.09
CA GLU A 450 -26.53 8.88 10.29
C GLU A 450 -26.59 9.66 8.94
N VAL A 451 -25.55 9.54 8.11
CA VAL A 451 -25.50 10.16 6.77
C VAL A 451 -26.63 9.61 5.89
N THR A 452 -26.81 8.28 5.88
CA THR A 452 -27.89 7.64 5.11
C THR A 452 -29.26 8.13 5.58
N GLY A 453 -29.49 8.18 6.88
CA GLY A 453 -30.72 8.69 7.48
C GLY A 453 -31.00 10.15 7.11
N ALA A 454 -29.95 10.98 7.15
CA ALA A 454 -30.05 12.39 6.77
C ALA A 454 -30.38 12.58 5.28
N CYS A 455 -29.74 11.80 4.40
CA CYS A 455 -30.02 11.83 2.95
C CYS A 455 -31.45 11.36 2.64
N ASN A 456 -31.87 10.23 3.21
CA ASN A 456 -33.23 9.70 3.00
C ASN A 456 -34.28 10.71 3.47
N TRP A 457 -34.07 11.31 4.65
CA TRP A 457 -34.99 12.33 5.16
C TRP A 457 -35.08 13.56 4.23
N LEU A 458 -33.96 14.04 3.66
CA LEU A 458 -33.99 15.16 2.72
C LEU A 458 -34.74 14.79 1.45
N MET A 459 -34.54 13.60 0.90
CA MET A 459 -35.24 13.12 -0.30
C MET A 459 -36.75 13.05 -0.10
N ASP A 460 -37.19 12.66 1.12
CA ASP A 460 -38.62 12.62 1.47
C ASP A 460 -39.18 14.03 1.77
N HIS A 461 -38.39 14.91 2.38
CA HIS A 461 -38.80 16.24 2.80
C HIS A 461 -38.86 17.23 1.64
N ASP A 462 -37.92 17.16 0.71
CA ASP A 462 -37.86 18.01 -0.48
C ASP A 462 -37.71 17.15 -1.74
N PRO A 463 -38.81 16.75 -2.41
CA PRO A 463 -38.73 15.96 -3.63
C PRO A 463 -37.96 16.64 -4.78
N GLU A 464 -37.80 17.97 -4.72
CA GLU A 464 -37.01 18.73 -5.69
C GLU A 464 -35.54 18.92 -5.28
N TYR A 465 -35.04 18.19 -4.28
CA TYR A 465 -33.68 18.34 -3.75
C TYR A 465 -32.59 18.31 -4.83
N LYS A 466 -32.80 17.59 -5.94
CA LYS A 466 -31.83 17.52 -7.06
C LYS A 466 -31.67 18.85 -7.81
N SER A 467 -32.62 19.78 -7.68
CA SER A 467 -32.52 21.13 -8.23
C SER A 467 -31.82 22.12 -7.28
N LYS A 468 -31.54 21.71 -6.03
CA LYS A 468 -30.96 22.54 -4.97
C LYS A 468 -29.45 22.48 -4.96
N VAL A 469 -28.84 23.54 -4.49
CA VAL A 469 -27.40 23.61 -4.22
C VAL A 469 -27.16 23.07 -2.82
N ILE A 470 -26.47 21.93 -2.75
CA ILE A 470 -26.19 21.21 -1.49
C ILE A 470 -24.69 21.19 -1.22
N TYR A 471 -24.29 21.45 0.02
CA TYR A 471 -22.93 21.39 0.50
C TYR A 471 -22.83 20.47 1.73
N ALA A 472 -21.68 19.83 1.91
CA ALA A 472 -21.42 18.96 3.05
C ALA A 472 -19.93 18.93 3.42
N ASP A 473 -19.62 18.59 4.69
CA ASP A 473 -18.24 18.37 5.15
C ASP A 473 -17.64 17.09 4.53
N TYR A 474 -18.43 16.01 4.49
CA TYR A 474 -18.05 14.73 3.88
C TYR A 474 -18.77 14.53 2.52
N TRP A 475 -18.61 15.49 1.63
CA TRP A 475 -19.37 15.65 0.39
C TRP A 475 -19.48 14.40 -0.49
N ALA A 476 -18.42 13.58 -0.62
CA ALA A 476 -18.43 12.37 -1.44
C ALA A 476 -19.44 11.32 -0.97
N MET A 477 -19.62 11.19 0.37
CA MET A 477 -20.61 10.27 0.97
C MET A 477 -22.03 10.77 0.68
N PHE A 478 -22.29 12.06 0.90
CA PHE A 478 -23.61 12.66 0.60
C PHE A 478 -23.91 12.61 -0.89
N ALA A 479 -22.92 12.89 -1.76
CA ALA A 479 -23.09 12.78 -3.20
C ALA A 479 -23.46 11.36 -3.63
N TRP A 480 -22.86 10.33 -3.02
CA TRP A 480 -23.17 8.93 -3.27
C TRP A 480 -24.63 8.59 -2.88
N HIS A 481 -25.08 9.01 -1.68
CA HIS A 481 -26.42 8.68 -1.19
C HIS A 481 -27.51 9.49 -1.90
N LEU A 482 -27.27 10.78 -2.18
CA LEU A 482 -28.22 11.64 -2.87
C LEU A 482 -28.22 11.46 -4.40
N GLN A 483 -27.21 10.76 -4.95
CA GLN A 483 -27.00 10.59 -6.40
C GLN A 483 -27.06 11.94 -7.16
N MET A 484 -26.29 12.92 -6.64
CA MET A 484 -26.12 14.24 -7.22
C MET A 484 -24.76 14.85 -6.84
N ASP A 485 -24.41 15.96 -7.47
CA ASP A 485 -23.24 16.74 -7.05
C ASP A 485 -23.50 17.41 -5.69
N VAL A 486 -22.55 17.27 -4.78
CA VAL A 486 -22.56 17.91 -3.46
C VAL A 486 -21.26 18.68 -3.28
N GLY A 487 -21.39 19.97 -3.02
CA GLY A 487 -20.25 20.86 -2.86
C GLY A 487 -19.47 20.57 -1.57
N LYS A 488 -18.17 20.81 -1.66
CA LYS A 488 -17.26 20.63 -0.51
C LYS A 488 -17.29 21.86 0.38
N MET A 489 -17.61 21.67 1.66
CA MET A 489 -17.41 22.68 2.69
C MET A 489 -16.02 22.56 3.29
N PRO A 490 -15.19 23.62 3.33
CA PRO A 490 -13.92 23.61 4.04
C PRO A 490 -14.11 23.38 5.54
N THR A 491 -13.24 22.60 6.16
CA THR A 491 -13.21 22.43 7.61
C THR A 491 -12.27 23.46 8.25
N PHE A 492 -12.77 24.23 9.24
CA PHE A 492 -12.00 25.26 9.91
C PHE A 492 -11.57 24.82 11.30
N ARG A 493 -10.34 25.11 11.67
CA ARG A 493 -9.79 24.93 13.02
C ARG A 493 -8.73 25.96 13.32
N ASN A 494 -8.83 26.65 14.46
CA ASN A 494 -7.94 27.74 14.86
C ASN A 494 -7.76 28.77 13.72
N ASN A 495 -8.86 29.15 13.09
CA ASN A 495 -8.93 30.08 11.96
C ASN A 495 -8.12 29.63 10.71
N THR A 496 -7.73 28.36 10.62
CA THR A 496 -7.06 27.76 9.46
C THR A 496 -7.93 26.68 8.83
N THR A 497 -7.82 26.50 7.50
CA THR A 497 -8.48 25.40 6.82
C THR A 497 -7.71 24.10 7.05
N ILE A 498 -8.41 23.06 7.49
CA ILE A 498 -7.83 21.73 7.64
C ILE A 498 -8.47 20.75 6.66
N LEU A 499 -7.72 19.71 6.29
CA LEU A 499 -8.30 18.58 5.57
C LEU A 499 -8.99 17.64 6.57
N LEU A 500 -10.08 17.00 6.11
CA LEU A 500 -10.94 16.10 6.87
C LEU A 500 -10.19 15.12 7.78
N GLY A 501 -10.72 14.86 8.98
CA GLY A 501 -10.27 13.77 9.85
C GLY A 501 -9.97 14.13 11.30
N ALA A 502 -10.05 15.38 11.71
CA ALA A 502 -9.86 15.77 13.12
C ALA A 502 -11.20 15.64 13.87
N LYS A 503 -11.51 14.47 14.41
CA LYS A 503 -12.73 14.21 15.21
C LYS A 503 -12.77 14.92 16.57
N ASP A 504 -11.68 15.53 17.04
CA ASP A 504 -11.61 16.19 18.34
C ASP A 504 -11.97 17.67 18.19
N ALA A 505 -13.22 17.94 17.81
CA ALA A 505 -13.61 19.29 17.48
C ALA A 505 -14.40 19.95 18.62
N ASN A 506 -13.69 20.48 19.59
CA ASN A 506 -14.18 21.66 20.28
C ASN A 506 -13.93 22.86 19.34
N PHE A 507 -14.91 23.22 18.52
CA PHE A 507 -14.83 24.41 17.69
C PHE A 507 -14.77 25.66 18.57
N THR A 508 -13.76 26.50 18.30
CA THR A 508 -13.67 27.83 18.91
C THR A 508 -14.75 28.75 18.35
N GLU A 509 -15.03 29.85 19.03
CA GLU A 509 -15.96 30.86 18.49
C GLU A 509 -15.45 31.48 17.17
N GLU A 510 -14.13 31.51 16.96
CA GLU A 510 -13.52 31.95 15.70
C GLU A 510 -13.78 30.94 14.56
N ASP A 511 -13.70 29.64 14.85
CA ASP A 511 -14.00 28.60 13.88
C ASP A 511 -15.49 28.67 13.45
N LYS A 512 -16.41 28.82 14.41
CA LYS A 512 -17.84 29.00 14.13
C LYS A 512 -18.11 30.21 13.23
N LYS A 513 -17.43 31.34 13.51
CA LYS A 513 -17.52 32.52 12.65
C LYS A 513 -16.93 32.30 11.26
N ALA A 514 -15.86 31.47 11.14
CA ALA A 514 -15.27 31.13 9.85
C ALA A 514 -16.23 30.26 9.03
N TYR A 515 -16.85 29.25 9.65
CA TYR A 515 -17.91 28.46 9.01
C TYR A 515 -19.09 29.33 8.57
N ASP A 516 -19.61 30.21 9.44
CA ASP A 516 -20.75 31.08 9.11
C ASP A 516 -20.40 32.01 7.95
N ARG A 517 -19.21 32.61 7.92
CA ARG A 517 -18.75 33.46 6.80
C ARG A 517 -18.67 32.68 5.49
N GLU A 518 -18.06 31.50 5.49
CA GLU A 518 -17.92 30.71 4.26
C GLU A 518 -19.26 30.17 3.78
N LEU A 519 -20.12 29.70 4.69
CA LEU A 519 -21.47 29.25 4.38
C LEU A 519 -22.31 30.38 3.75
N ASN A 520 -22.24 31.59 4.29
CA ASN A 520 -22.92 32.76 3.74
C ASN A 520 -22.38 33.22 2.36
N LYS A 521 -21.08 33.03 2.12
CA LYS A 521 -20.42 33.32 0.84
C LYS A 521 -20.85 32.32 -0.25
N ILE A 522 -20.87 31.02 0.07
CA ILE A 522 -21.28 29.94 -0.83
C ILE A 522 -22.78 30.00 -1.06
N ASN A 523 -23.56 30.30 -0.03
CA ASN A 523 -24.99 30.44 -0.01
C ASN A 523 -25.77 29.24 -0.57
N PRO A 524 -25.52 27.98 -0.14
CA PRO A 524 -26.24 26.80 -0.59
C PRO A 524 -27.69 26.81 -0.05
N ASP A 525 -28.58 26.02 -0.69
CA ASP A 525 -29.96 25.83 -0.19
C ASP A 525 -29.98 24.93 1.03
N TYR A 526 -29.10 23.86 1.02
CA TYR A 526 -28.94 22.95 2.13
C TYR A 526 -27.45 22.74 2.46
N TYR A 527 -27.18 22.59 3.76
CA TYR A 527 -25.85 22.25 4.26
C TYR A 527 -25.93 21.10 5.26
N PHE A 528 -25.15 20.05 5.02
CA PHE A 528 -24.97 18.93 5.95
C PHE A 528 -23.70 19.15 6.77
N PHE A 529 -23.87 19.53 8.03
CA PHE A 529 -22.80 19.69 8.99
C PHE A 529 -22.64 18.41 9.81
N THR A 530 -21.43 17.87 9.91
CA THR A 530 -21.17 16.54 10.47
C THR A 530 -20.47 16.55 11.82
N TRP A 531 -20.50 17.69 12.50
CA TRP A 531 -19.82 17.89 13.78
C TRP A 531 -20.77 18.33 14.90
N GLY A 532 -22.01 17.89 14.86
CA GLY A 532 -23.03 18.24 15.81
C GLY A 532 -23.92 19.40 15.37
N GLU A 533 -24.00 20.47 16.16
CA GLU A 533 -24.86 21.62 15.86
C GLU A 533 -24.15 22.94 16.18
N ILE A 534 -24.23 23.89 15.28
CA ILE A 534 -23.73 25.26 15.41
C ILE A 534 -24.85 26.23 15.01
N ASN A 535 -24.95 27.37 15.67
CA ASN A 535 -25.87 28.43 15.25
C ASN A 535 -25.29 29.24 14.09
N PHE A 536 -25.92 29.18 12.92
CA PHE A 536 -25.59 29.99 11.75
C PHE A 536 -26.57 31.16 11.55
N THR A 537 -26.05 32.30 11.07
CA THR A 537 -26.81 33.54 10.95
C THR A 537 -28.00 33.40 9.99
N ASN A 538 -27.73 32.89 8.78
CA ASN A 538 -28.73 32.81 7.69
C ASN A 538 -29.26 31.39 7.46
N TYR A 539 -28.95 30.44 8.34
CA TYR A 539 -29.39 29.06 8.22
C TYR A 539 -30.11 28.61 9.49
N LYS A 540 -31.07 27.73 9.30
CA LYS A 540 -31.83 27.11 10.39
C LYS A 540 -31.58 25.61 10.39
N ALA A 541 -31.23 25.04 11.52
CA ALA A 541 -31.22 23.60 11.73
C ALA A 541 -32.65 23.07 11.62
N ILE A 542 -32.91 22.18 10.66
CA ILE A 542 -34.25 21.64 10.40
C ILE A 542 -34.38 20.18 10.86
N LYS A 543 -33.28 19.40 10.87
CA LYS A 543 -33.26 18.01 11.32
C LYS A 543 -31.85 17.61 11.75
N ARG A 544 -31.79 16.66 12.70
CA ARG A 544 -30.51 16.10 13.17
C ARG A 544 -30.58 14.57 13.27
N PHE A 545 -29.47 13.92 12.88
CA PHE A 545 -29.23 12.48 12.96
C PHE A 545 -27.86 12.27 13.58
N GLY A 546 -27.81 11.96 14.88
CA GLY A 546 -26.55 11.84 15.64
C GLY A 546 -25.70 13.12 15.53
N ASP A 547 -24.52 13.00 14.88
CA ASP A 547 -23.61 14.12 14.64
C ASP A 547 -23.94 14.91 13.36
N VAL A 548 -24.82 14.40 12.50
CA VAL A 548 -25.20 15.05 11.24
C VAL A 548 -26.39 15.97 11.44
N THR A 549 -26.21 17.27 11.22
CA THR A 549 -27.29 18.29 11.26
C THR A 549 -27.54 18.85 9.87
N ILE A 550 -28.80 18.87 9.45
CA ILE A 550 -29.25 19.45 8.19
C ILE A 550 -29.64 20.89 8.44
N TYR A 551 -29.00 21.79 7.72
CA TYR A 551 -29.35 23.22 7.71
C TYR A 551 -30.00 23.59 6.40
N GLN A 552 -31.05 24.42 6.50
CA GLN A 552 -31.72 25.03 5.38
C GLN A 552 -31.53 26.54 5.46
N ARG A 553 -31.35 27.18 4.31
CA ARG A 553 -31.31 28.64 4.19
C ARG A 553 -32.64 29.23 4.62
N LYS A 554 -32.63 30.33 5.43
CA LYS A 554 -33.82 31.04 5.90
C LYS A 554 -34.51 31.78 4.79
#